data_a26cfad9d7bf454f0bc5716a110d3f7c
#
_entry.id   a26cfad9d7bf454f0bc5716a110d3f7c
#
_cell.length_a   1.000
_cell.length_b   1.000
_cell.length_c   1.000
_cell.angle_alpha   90.00
_cell.angle_beta   90.00
_cell.angle_gamma   90.00
#
_symmetry.space_group_name_H-M   'P 1'
#
loop_
_entity.id
_entity.type
_entity.pdbx_description
1 polymer ?
#
loop_
_entity_poly.entity_id
_entity_poly.type
_entity_poly.pdbx_seq_one_letter_code
_entity_poly.pdbx_strand_id
1 'polypeptide(L)'
;MRLCWLLLIVPISALAQIVPEDYTLVGVAVRTRPAYDGSESQVTDLIPVLRYYGKPWFARTTQGVLEGGARWALTPGLDAGVQLAYEEGRKTSESSLLQSLNLPNVDPGVSIGAHLEWDSNLGQVPVSLLGRVRQNIDPDRGAQADLRLNAGVYGSGRMIVAAYAQATWANSKSIESYYAINNADGGLLFTSIGLLGSYDFSRHWSAVAGVQCRWLHGDAASSPIVERTSSYYANAGIAYRF
;
A
#
# COMPACT_ATOMS: atom_id res chain seq x y z
N MET A 1 28.82 -0.18 17.96
CA MET A 1 27.55 -0.87 17.80
C MET A 1 27.70 -1.91 16.69
N ARG A 2 27.78 -3.19 17.05
CA ARG A 2 27.96 -4.29 16.10
C ARG A 2 26.59 -4.91 15.85
N LEU A 3 26.01 -4.70 14.66
CA LEU A 3 24.78 -5.33 14.23
C LEU A 3 25.13 -6.72 13.71
N CYS A 4 24.70 -7.77 14.42
CA CYS A 4 24.85 -9.17 14.03
C CYS A 4 23.96 -9.46 12.83
N TRP A 5 24.59 -9.75 11.69
CA TRP A 5 23.94 -10.32 10.51
C TRP A 5 23.76 -11.84 10.75
N LEU A 6 22.61 -12.27 11.20
CA LEU A 6 22.19 -13.66 11.12
C LEU A 6 21.43 -13.86 9.80
N LEU A 7 22.17 -14.25 8.77
CA LEU A 7 21.61 -14.83 7.55
C LEU A 7 21.09 -16.24 7.89
N LEU A 8 19.80 -16.36 8.19
CA LEU A 8 19.10 -17.64 8.19
C LEU A 8 18.90 -18.07 6.74
N ILE A 9 19.78 -18.96 6.25
CA ILE A 9 19.57 -19.69 5.00
C ILE A 9 18.52 -20.75 5.27
N VAL A 10 17.25 -20.45 4.94
CA VAL A 10 16.14 -21.42 4.94
C VAL A 10 16.08 -22.06 3.54
N PRO A 11 15.93 -23.38 3.43
CA PRO A 11 15.82 -24.02 2.11
C PRO A 11 14.55 -23.57 1.39
N ILE A 12 14.72 -22.91 0.24
CA ILE A 12 13.68 -22.31 -0.60
C ILE A 12 13.08 -23.41 -1.50
N SER A 13 12.42 -24.41 -0.96
CA SER A 13 11.93 -25.53 -1.75
C SER A 13 10.40 -25.61 -1.92
N ALA A 14 9.65 -24.51 -1.85
CA ALA A 14 8.21 -24.49 -2.18
C ALA A 14 7.65 -23.07 -2.38
N LEU A 15 8.28 -22.22 -3.16
CA LEU A 15 7.74 -20.91 -3.50
C LEU A 15 7.07 -20.96 -4.89
N ALA A 16 6.00 -21.72 -5.03
CA ALA A 16 5.12 -21.60 -6.18
C ALA A 16 4.03 -20.57 -5.83
N GLN A 17 4.06 -19.42 -6.49
CA GLN A 17 3.10 -18.31 -6.42
C GLN A 17 3.02 -17.58 -5.07
N ILE A 18 3.26 -16.27 -5.07
CA ILE A 18 3.15 -15.38 -3.88
C ILE A 18 1.73 -15.42 -3.33
N VAL A 19 0.74 -15.64 -4.17
CA VAL A 19 -0.66 -15.91 -3.79
C VAL A 19 -1.38 -16.60 -4.94
N PRO A 20 -2.10 -17.72 -4.72
CA PRO A 20 -2.95 -18.30 -5.74
C PRO A 20 -3.98 -17.28 -6.23
N GLU A 21 -4.21 -17.19 -7.54
CA GLU A 21 -5.17 -16.25 -8.14
C GLU A 21 -6.63 -16.54 -7.75
N ASP A 22 -6.92 -17.75 -7.28
CA ASP A 22 -8.27 -18.33 -7.27
C ASP A 22 -9.02 -18.25 -5.94
N TYR A 23 -8.59 -17.42 -4.97
CA TYR A 23 -9.36 -17.32 -3.75
C TYR A 23 -9.76 -15.89 -3.36
N THR A 24 -10.97 -15.79 -2.85
CA THR A 24 -11.52 -14.58 -2.29
C THR A 24 -11.22 -14.53 -0.79
N LEU A 25 -10.66 -13.41 -0.33
CA LEU A 25 -10.48 -13.10 1.09
C LEU A 25 -11.35 -11.93 1.47
N VAL A 26 -12.10 -12.08 2.56
CA VAL A 26 -12.87 -10.98 3.18
C VAL A 26 -12.61 -11.00 4.67
N GLY A 27 -12.25 -9.87 5.23
CA GLY A 27 -11.92 -9.79 6.65
C GLY A 27 -11.77 -8.36 7.16
N VAL A 28 -11.20 -8.25 8.35
CA VAL A 28 -10.94 -6.99 9.03
C VAL A 28 -9.56 -7.04 9.68
N ALA A 29 -8.87 -5.90 9.67
CA ALA A 29 -7.60 -5.71 10.37
C ALA A 29 -7.63 -4.44 11.21
N VAL A 30 -6.89 -4.46 12.29
CA VAL A 30 -6.50 -3.27 13.04
C VAL A 30 -5.24 -2.71 12.38
N ARG A 31 -5.23 -1.42 12.11
CA ARG A 31 -4.07 -0.70 11.55
C ARG A 31 -3.64 0.40 12.50
N THR A 32 -2.34 0.51 12.72
CA THR A 32 -1.70 1.68 13.35
C THR A 32 -0.91 2.43 12.28
N ARG A 33 -1.14 3.73 12.20
CA ARG A 33 -0.55 4.64 11.21
C ARG A 33 -0.30 6.02 11.80
N PRO A 34 0.56 6.86 11.21
CA PRO A 34 0.54 8.28 11.53
C PRO A 34 -0.81 8.91 11.15
N ALA A 35 -1.22 9.96 11.82
CA ALA A 35 -2.45 10.71 11.52
C ALA A 35 -2.50 11.15 10.04
N TYR A 36 -1.36 11.53 9.50
CA TYR A 36 -1.07 11.76 8.07
C TYR A 36 0.41 11.49 7.82
N ASP A 37 0.80 11.31 6.57
CA ASP A 37 2.21 11.13 6.23
C ASP A 37 3.04 12.33 6.69
N GLY A 38 3.98 12.09 7.59
CA GLY A 38 4.80 13.13 8.20
C GLY A 38 4.36 13.56 9.60
N SER A 39 3.26 13.04 10.15
CA SER A 39 2.83 13.34 11.52
C SER A 39 3.58 12.50 12.58
N GLU A 40 3.80 13.09 13.76
CA GLU A 40 4.21 12.36 14.96
C GLU A 40 3.05 11.67 15.67
N SER A 41 1.84 12.21 15.51
CA SER A 41 0.62 11.63 16.08
C SER A 41 0.30 10.29 15.43
N GLN A 42 -0.05 9.29 16.25
CA GLN A 42 -0.42 7.95 15.80
C GLN A 42 -1.91 7.71 15.97
N VAL A 43 -2.51 7.04 15.00
CA VAL A 43 -3.93 6.67 14.98
C VAL A 43 -4.05 5.17 14.80
N THR A 44 -5.00 4.58 15.49
CA THR A 44 -5.38 3.18 15.31
C THR A 44 -6.80 3.11 14.80
N ASP A 45 -6.99 2.43 13.68
CA ASP A 45 -8.27 2.29 12.99
C ASP A 45 -8.51 0.85 12.52
N LEU A 46 -9.76 0.59 12.11
CA LEU A 46 -10.16 -0.67 11.47
C LEU A 46 -10.16 -0.47 9.97
N ILE A 47 -9.55 -1.42 9.27
CA ILE A 47 -9.52 -1.45 7.81
C ILE A 47 -10.11 -2.76 7.28
N PRO A 48 -10.82 -2.72 6.13
CA PRO A 48 -11.24 -3.95 5.46
C PRO A 48 -10.02 -4.71 4.91
N VAL A 49 -10.05 -6.01 5.01
CA VAL A 49 -9.16 -6.93 4.28
C VAL A 49 -9.99 -7.51 3.16
N LEU A 50 -9.71 -7.13 1.93
CA LEU A 50 -10.42 -7.59 0.75
C LEU A 50 -9.44 -8.04 -0.31
N ARG A 51 -9.69 -9.22 -0.86
CA ARG A 51 -9.02 -9.73 -2.05
C ARG A 51 -10.02 -10.55 -2.84
N TYR A 52 -10.37 -10.07 -4.00
CA TYR A 52 -11.19 -10.75 -4.97
C TYR A 52 -10.58 -10.56 -6.36
N TYR A 53 -10.35 -11.67 -7.04
CA TYR A 53 -9.91 -11.66 -8.43
C TYR A 53 -10.85 -12.54 -9.27
N GLY A 54 -11.78 -11.89 -9.94
CA GLY A 54 -12.64 -12.51 -10.94
C GLY A 54 -12.13 -12.22 -12.36
N LYS A 55 -12.96 -12.54 -13.34
CA LYS A 55 -12.71 -12.22 -14.76
C LYS A 55 -13.90 -11.45 -15.33
N PRO A 56 -13.74 -10.16 -15.70
CA PRO A 56 -12.54 -9.31 -15.59
C PRO A 56 -12.43 -8.57 -14.25
N TRP A 57 -13.38 -8.70 -13.33
CA TRP A 57 -13.52 -7.86 -12.14
C TRP A 57 -12.55 -8.22 -11.03
N PHE A 58 -12.04 -7.21 -10.34
CA PHE A 58 -11.26 -7.40 -9.13
C PHE A 58 -11.65 -6.37 -8.06
N ALA A 59 -11.40 -6.72 -6.80
CA ALA A 59 -11.44 -5.79 -5.67
C ALA A 59 -10.40 -6.21 -4.64
N ARG A 60 -9.61 -5.25 -4.14
CA ARG A 60 -8.55 -5.53 -3.17
C ARG A 60 -8.29 -4.34 -2.25
N THR A 61 -7.76 -4.63 -1.08
CA THR A 61 -7.16 -3.63 -0.19
C THR A 61 -5.64 -3.74 -0.31
N THR A 62 -5.00 -2.66 -0.77
CA THR A 62 -3.55 -2.58 -0.91
C THR A 62 -3.05 -1.46 -0.04
N GLN A 63 -2.30 -1.76 1.03
CA GLN A 63 -1.76 -0.78 1.99
C GLN A 63 -2.82 0.18 2.57
N GLY A 64 -4.01 -0.32 2.86
CA GLY A 64 -5.12 0.48 3.37
C GLY A 64 -5.95 1.17 2.28
N VAL A 65 -5.51 1.17 1.04
CA VAL A 65 -6.30 1.67 -0.10
C VAL A 65 -7.23 0.58 -0.58
N LEU A 66 -8.53 0.82 -0.53
CA LEU A 66 -9.55 -0.03 -1.14
C LEU A 66 -9.66 0.33 -2.61
N GLU A 67 -9.43 -0.63 -3.49
CA GLU A 67 -9.53 -0.44 -4.93
C GLU A 67 -10.28 -1.59 -5.60
N GLY A 68 -10.94 -1.29 -6.70
CA GLY A 68 -11.64 -2.27 -7.51
C GLY A 68 -11.86 -1.78 -8.94
N GLY A 69 -12.00 -2.73 -9.85
CA GLY A 69 -12.12 -2.42 -11.27
C GLY A 69 -12.15 -3.65 -12.15
N ALA A 70 -11.64 -3.51 -13.36
CA ALA A 70 -11.53 -4.60 -14.31
C ALA A 70 -10.09 -4.75 -14.80
N ARG A 71 -9.64 -5.99 -14.98
CA ARG A 71 -8.31 -6.33 -15.48
C ARG A 71 -8.39 -7.37 -16.59
N TRP A 72 -7.43 -7.35 -17.48
CA TRP A 72 -7.32 -8.23 -18.64
C TRP A 72 -5.89 -8.70 -18.79
N ALA A 73 -5.71 -10.00 -18.97
CA ALA A 73 -4.40 -10.56 -19.33
C ALA A 73 -4.02 -10.11 -20.74
N LEU A 74 -2.90 -9.45 -20.89
CA LEU A 74 -2.32 -9.06 -22.17
C LEU A 74 -1.45 -10.19 -22.73
N THR A 75 -0.65 -10.78 -21.85
CA THR A 75 0.19 -11.96 -22.11
C THR A 75 0.26 -12.80 -20.84
N PRO A 76 0.76 -14.04 -20.87
CA PRO A 76 1.02 -14.78 -19.65
C PRO A 76 1.90 -13.98 -18.68
N GLY A 77 1.39 -13.73 -17.47
CA GLY A 77 2.08 -12.97 -16.42
C GLY A 77 2.05 -11.45 -16.58
N LEU A 78 1.34 -10.89 -17.58
CA LEU A 78 1.17 -9.44 -17.73
C LEU A 78 -0.30 -9.09 -17.84
N ASP A 79 -0.81 -8.39 -16.84
CA ASP A 79 -2.17 -7.87 -16.79
C ASP A 79 -2.20 -6.34 -16.93
N ALA A 80 -3.20 -5.84 -17.62
CA ALA A 80 -3.57 -4.41 -17.61
C ALA A 80 -4.96 -4.25 -17.01
N GLY A 81 -5.19 -3.14 -16.33
CA GLY A 81 -6.51 -2.87 -15.75
C GLY A 81 -6.83 -1.40 -15.58
N VAL A 82 -8.11 -1.15 -15.34
CA VAL A 82 -8.66 0.14 -14.93
C VAL A 82 -9.32 -0.02 -13.57
N GLN A 83 -9.28 1.03 -12.75
CA GLN A 83 -9.73 0.94 -11.37
C GLN A 83 -10.28 2.25 -10.83
N LEU A 84 -11.14 2.11 -9.84
CA LEU A 84 -11.46 3.15 -8.87
C LEU A 84 -10.73 2.81 -7.57
N ALA A 85 -10.20 3.82 -6.89
CA ALA A 85 -9.57 3.65 -5.59
C ALA A 85 -10.13 4.69 -4.61
N TYR A 86 -10.44 4.24 -3.40
CA TYR A 86 -10.81 5.12 -2.30
C TYR A 86 -9.54 5.65 -1.64
N GLU A 87 -9.41 6.96 -1.61
CA GLU A 87 -8.27 7.66 -0.99
C GLU A 87 -8.70 8.23 0.36
N GLU A 88 -7.97 7.89 1.39
CA GLU A 88 -8.18 8.46 2.72
C GLU A 88 -7.79 9.94 2.70
N GLY A 89 -8.58 10.75 3.41
CA GLY A 89 -8.27 12.14 3.62
C GLY A 89 -7.28 12.36 4.78
N ARG A 90 -7.25 13.60 5.28
CA ARG A 90 -6.49 14.02 6.44
C ARG A 90 -7.42 14.73 7.42
N LYS A 91 -7.53 14.23 8.64
CA LYS A 91 -8.41 14.82 9.66
C LYS A 91 -7.61 15.67 10.63
N THR A 92 -7.98 16.92 10.76
CA THR A 92 -7.36 17.86 11.70
C THR A 92 -7.48 17.37 13.14
N SER A 93 -8.57 16.72 13.50
CA SER A 93 -8.79 16.17 14.85
C SER A 93 -7.82 15.06 15.26
N GLU A 94 -7.10 14.45 14.31
CA GLU A 94 -6.16 13.36 14.56
C GLU A 94 -4.72 13.86 14.88
N SER A 95 -4.45 15.18 14.77
CA SER A 95 -3.13 15.76 15.03
C SER A 95 -3.23 17.08 15.78
N SER A 96 -2.47 17.21 16.87
CA SER A 96 -2.38 18.44 17.65
C SER A 96 -1.74 19.59 16.84
N LEU A 97 -0.79 19.29 15.95
CA LEU A 97 -0.19 20.30 15.08
C LEU A 97 -1.23 20.89 14.11
N LEU A 98 -2.01 20.02 13.44
CA LEU A 98 -3.05 20.50 12.51
C LEU A 98 -4.12 21.32 13.22
N GLN A 99 -4.47 20.97 14.46
CA GLN A 99 -5.41 21.73 15.29
C GLN A 99 -4.83 23.10 15.65
N SER A 100 -3.56 23.17 16.07
CA SER A 100 -2.89 24.43 16.43
C SER A 100 -2.75 25.39 15.24
N LEU A 101 -2.59 24.86 14.05
CA LEU A 101 -2.51 25.62 12.79
C LEU A 101 -3.90 25.93 12.21
N ASN A 102 -4.98 25.45 12.84
CA ASN A 102 -6.36 25.60 12.36
C ASN A 102 -6.55 25.22 10.88
N LEU A 103 -5.88 24.14 10.45
CA LEU A 103 -5.96 23.68 9.07
C LEU A 103 -7.28 22.93 8.83
N PRO A 104 -7.87 23.04 7.64
CA PRO A 104 -9.08 22.30 7.31
C PRO A 104 -8.79 20.79 7.16
N ASN A 105 -9.85 19.99 7.30
CA ASN A 105 -9.79 18.60 6.88
C ASN A 105 -9.55 18.50 5.38
N VAL A 106 -8.89 17.42 4.96
CA VAL A 106 -8.92 16.94 3.59
C VAL A 106 -9.86 15.75 3.56
N ASP A 107 -11.01 15.91 2.95
CA ASP A 107 -12.03 14.85 2.91
C ASP A 107 -11.53 13.63 2.14
N PRO A 108 -12.04 12.43 2.47
CA PRO A 108 -11.79 11.26 1.63
C PRO A 108 -12.26 11.49 0.19
N GLY A 109 -11.61 10.84 -0.75
CA GLY A 109 -11.93 10.99 -2.17
C GLY A 109 -11.86 9.68 -2.93
N VAL A 110 -12.25 9.75 -4.19
CA VAL A 110 -12.14 8.64 -5.12
C VAL A 110 -11.22 9.05 -6.27
N SER A 111 -10.35 8.15 -6.66
CA SER A 111 -9.52 8.31 -7.86
C SER A 111 -9.88 7.26 -8.90
N ILE A 112 -9.78 7.65 -10.17
CA ILE A 112 -9.82 6.74 -11.31
C ILE A 112 -8.39 6.51 -11.78
N GLY A 113 -8.07 5.27 -12.17
CA GLY A 113 -6.71 4.93 -12.56
C GLY A 113 -6.61 3.77 -13.53
N ALA A 114 -5.38 3.54 -13.96
CA ALA A 114 -4.99 2.38 -14.74
C ALA A 114 -3.73 1.76 -14.15
N HIS A 115 -3.55 0.46 -14.36
CA HIS A 115 -2.37 -0.25 -13.91
C HIS A 115 -1.90 -1.29 -14.93
N LEU A 116 -0.61 -1.61 -14.82
CA LEU A 116 0.03 -2.78 -15.39
C LEU A 116 0.62 -3.60 -14.24
N GLU A 117 0.36 -4.89 -14.23
CA GLU A 117 0.90 -5.82 -13.23
C GLU A 117 1.60 -6.96 -13.96
N TRP A 118 2.87 -7.14 -13.66
CA TRP A 118 3.70 -8.19 -14.22
C TRP A 118 4.14 -9.15 -13.15
N ASP A 119 3.77 -10.42 -13.31
CA ASP A 119 4.10 -11.51 -12.42
C ASP A 119 5.09 -12.46 -13.08
N SER A 120 6.12 -12.83 -12.35
CA SER A 120 7.19 -13.71 -12.83
C SER A 120 7.88 -14.43 -11.68
N ASN A 121 8.87 -15.25 -12.04
CA ASN A 121 9.74 -15.92 -11.09
C ASN A 121 11.21 -15.59 -11.40
N LEU A 122 11.94 -15.12 -10.42
CA LEU A 122 13.40 -15.00 -10.47
C LEU A 122 14.02 -16.26 -9.82
N GLY A 123 14.27 -17.28 -10.65
CA GLY A 123 14.58 -18.61 -10.15
C GLY A 123 13.40 -19.22 -9.43
N GLN A 124 13.52 -19.42 -8.11
CA GLN A 124 12.45 -19.95 -7.26
C GLN A 124 11.68 -18.84 -6.50
N VAL A 125 12.11 -17.59 -6.62
CA VAL A 125 11.50 -16.46 -5.94
C VAL A 125 10.41 -15.86 -6.82
N PRO A 126 9.12 -15.95 -6.42
CA PRO A 126 8.05 -15.26 -7.13
C PRO A 126 8.20 -13.76 -6.93
N VAL A 127 8.04 -13.00 -8.01
CA VAL A 127 8.11 -11.54 -8.01
C VAL A 127 6.95 -10.96 -8.77
N SER A 128 6.47 -9.79 -8.32
CA SER A 128 5.50 -9.00 -9.09
C SER A 128 5.92 -7.54 -9.17
N LEU A 129 5.68 -6.91 -10.31
CA LEU A 129 5.91 -5.49 -10.53
C LEU A 129 4.59 -4.84 -10.91
N LEU A 130 4.15 -3.89 -10.11
CA LEU A 130 2.94 -3.10 -10.34
C LEU A 130 3.33 -1.66 -10.68
N GLY A 131 2.97 -1.21 -11.88
CA GLY A 131 2.94 0.20 -12.26
C GLY A 131 1.50 0.69 -12.27
N ARG A 132 1.20 1.82 -11.62
CA ARG A 132 -0.15 2.35 -11.49
C ARG A 132 -0.15 3.87 -11.58
N VAL A 133 -1.13 4.43 -12.28
CA VAL A 133 -1.42 5.86 -12.30
C VAL A 133 -2.84 6.09 -11.83
N ARG A 134 -3.07 7.14 -11.06
CA ARG A 134 -4.37 7.52 -10.51
C ARG A 134 -4.56 9.03 -10.59
N GLN A 135 -5.75 9.47 -10.99
CA GLN A 135 -6.21 10.85 -10.95
C GLN A 135 -7.39 10.92 -10.00
N ASN A 136 -7.33 11.79 -9.00
CA ASN A 136 -8.49 12.04 -8.15
C ASN A 136 -9.64 12.61 -9.01
N ILE A 137 -10.88 12.20 -8.74
CA ILE A 137 -12.06 12.71 -9.46
C ILE A 137 -12.21 14.23 -9.25
N ASP A 138 -11.84 14.71 -8.06
CA ASP A 138 -11.63 16.14 -7.83
C ASP A 138 -10.27 16.54 -8.44
N PRO A 139 -10.26 17.36 -9.53
CA PRO A 139 -9.04 17.70 -10.24
C PRO A 139 -8.07 18.56 -9.41
N ASP A 140 -8.55 19.21 -8.35
CA ASP A 140 -7.71 20.02 -7.46
C ASP A 140 -6.93 19.16 -6.44
N ARG A 141 -7.27 17.87 -6.34
CA ARG A 141 -6.54 16.89 -5.54
C ARG A 141 -5.43 16.16 -6.31
N GLY A 142 -5.31 16.43 -7.61
CA GLY A 142 -4.20 16.03 -8.44
C GLY A 142 -4.12 14.53 -8.75
N ALA A 143 -2.92 14.12 -9.19
CA ALA A 143 -2.61 12.77 -9.66
C ALA A 143 -1.39 12.17 -8.96
N GLN A 144 -1.35 10.86 -8.91
CA GLN A 144 -0.24 10.07 -8.38
C GLN A 144 0.11 8.92 -9.32
N ALA A 145 1.38 8.52 -9.29
CA ALA A 145 1.88 7.34 -9.97
C ALA A 145 2.67 6.47 -8.98
N ASP A 146 2.45 5.16 -9.01
CA ASP A 146 3.12 4.21 -8.14
C ASP A 146 3.92 3.20 -8.98
N LEU A 147 5.08 2.85 -8.49
CA LEU A 147 5.83 1.68 -8.93
C LEU A 147 6.15 0.82 -7.72
N ARG A 148 5.71 -0.44 -7.73
CA ARG A 148 5.88 -1.36 -6.61
C ARG A 148 6.42 -2.70 -7.08
N LEU A 149 7.49 -3.13 -6.45
CA LEU A 149 8.06 -4.47 -6.58
C LEU A 149 7.72 -5.29 -5.33
N ASN A 150 7.19 -6.48 -5.52
CA ASN A 150 7.00 -7.46 -4.45
C ASN A 150 7.88 -8.69 -4.74
N ALA A 151 8.38 -9.33 -3.68
CA ALA A 151 9.13 -10.56 -3.77
C ALA A 151 8.73 -11.51 -2.63
N GLY A 152 8.50 -12.77 -2.92
CA GLY A 152 8.29 -13.80 -1.91
C GLY A 152 9.59 -14.08 -1.19
N VAL A 153 9.59 -13.95 0.15
CA VAL A 153 10.79 -14.18 0.97
C VAL A 153 10.70 -15.45 1.81
N TYR A 154 9.49 -15.94 2.03
CA TYR A 154 9.26 -17.20 2.72
C TYR A 154 7.91 -17.79 2.27
N GLY A 155 7.87 -19.11 2.08
CA GLY A 155 6.65 -19.85 1.79
C GLY A 155 6.71 -21.24 2.39
N SER A 156 5.65 -21.63 3.07
CA SER A 156 5.39 -22.98 3.54
C SER A 156 3.90 -23.29 3.32
N GLY A 157 3.47 -24.55 3.49
CA GLY A 157 2.06 -24.91 3.23
C GLY A 157 1.00 -24.09 3.96
N ARG A 158 1.35 -23.32 4.99
CA ARG A 158 0.43 -22.49 5.76
C ARG A 158 0.84 -21.04 5.91
N MET A 159 2.10 -20.69 5.64
CA MET A 159 2.63 -19.36 5.88
C MET A 159 3.30 -18.81 4.63
N ILE A 160 2.96 -17.60 4.27
CA ILE A 160 3.57 -16.85 3.17
C ILE A 160 4.04 -15.51 3.72
N VAL A 161 5.26 -15.12 3.38
CA VAL A 161 5.79 -13.79 3.67
C VAL A 161 6.36 -13.21 2.37
N ALA A 162 5.98 -11.99 2.06
CA ALA A 162 6.49 -11.21 0.95
C ALA A 162 7.11 -9.91 1.45
N ALA A 163 8.23 -9.52 0.88
CA ALA A 163 8.79 -8.18 1.02
C ALA A 163 8.36 -7.32 -0.18
N TYR A 164 8.30 -6.02 0.02
CA TYR A 164 8.06 -5.09 -1.08
C TYR A 164 8.86 -3.79 -0.93
N ALA A 165 9.07 -3.16 -2.07
CA ALA A 165 9.56 -1.78 -2.17
C ALA A 165 8.63 -1.01 -3.11
N GLN A 166 8.37 0.26 -2.79
CA GLN A 166 7.51 1.14 -3.57
C GLN A 166 8.08 2.54 -3.66
N ALA A 167 7.91 3.16 -4.81
CA ALA A 167 8.09 4.58 -5.03
C ALA A 167 6.78 5.17 -5.55
N THR A 168 6.40 6.34 -5.03
CA THR A 168 5.20 7.07 -5.41
C THR A 168 5.58 8.48 -5.81
N TRP A 169 5.12 8.91 -6.96
CA TRP A 169 5.23 10.27 -7.48
C TRP A 169 3.86 10.94 -7.41
N ALA A 170 3.87 12.24 -7.20
CA ALA A 170 2.66 13.07 -7.19
C ALA A 170 2.88 14.34 -8.00
N ASN A 171 1.82 14.86 -8.61
CA ASN A 171 1.90 16.18 -9.22
C ASN A 171 1.77 17.28 -8.15
N SER A 172 2.03 18.54 -8.53
CA SER A 172 1.97 19.70 -7.65
C SER A 172 0.65 19.79 -6.90
N LYS A 173 -0.48 19.65 -7.57
CA LYS A 173 -1.82 19.72 -6.96
C LYS A 173 -2.03 18.68 -5.87
N SER A 174 -1.55 17.44 -6.06
CA SER A 174 -1.66 16.39 -5.04
C SER A 174 -0.83 16.72 -3.80
N ILE A 175 0.34 17.33 -3.96
CA ILE A 175 1.19 17.75 -2.85
C ILE A 175 0.56 18.95 -2.14
N GLU A 176 0.16 19.97 -2.87
CA GLU A 176 -0.45 21.21 -2.34
C GLU A 176 -1.71 20.92 -1.53
N SER A 177 -2.63 20.11 -2.09
CA SER A 177 -3.90 19.83 -1.45
C SER A 177 -3.75 19.04 -0.16
N TYR A 178 -2.79 18.11 -0.09
CA TYR A 178 -2.61 17.24 1.07
C TYR A 178 -1.67 17.82 2.13
N TYR A 179 -0.58 18.48 1.71
CA TYR A 179 0.47 18.96 2.61
C TYR A 179 0.36 20.44 2.96
N ALA A 180 -0.71 21.14 2.55
CA ALA A 180 -0.96 22.55 2.86
C ALA A 180 0.23 23.46 2.50
N ILE A 181 0.86 23.22 1.36
CA ILE A 181 1.96 24.00 0.82
C ILE A 181 1.50 24.66 -0.49
N ASN A 182 1.96 25.87 -0.78
CA ASN A 182 1.65 26.56 -2.01
C ASN A 182 2.85 26.51 -2.97
N ASN A 183 2.57 26.43 -4.27
CA ASN A 183 3.57 26.37 -5.34
C ASN A 183 4.54 25.19 -5.17
N ALA A 184 4.02 24.02 -4.79
CA ALA A 184 4.83 22.83 -4.71
C ALA A 184 5.20 22.33 -6.11
N ASP A 185 6.42 21.84 -6.26
CA ASP A 185 6.82 21.09 -7.43
C ASP A 185 6.30 19.64 -7.34
N GLY A 186 5.85 19.11 -8.48
CA GLY A 186 5.55 17.70 -8.60
C GLY A 186 6.83 16.87 -8.61
N GLY A 187 6.77 15.63 -8.09
CA GLY A 187 7.95 14.77 -8.07
C GLY A 187 7.77 13.53 -7.22
N LEU A 188 8.88 12.95 -6.77
CA LEU A 188 8.88 11.81 -5.87
C LEU A 188 8.28 12.23 -4.52
N LEU A 189 7.12 11.65 -4.21
CA LEU A 189 6.38 11.94 -2.99
C LEU A 189 6.93 11.13 -1.82
N PHE A 190 6.99 9.81 -1.97
CA PHE A 190 7.58 8.94 -0.96
C PHE A 190 8.17 7.67 -1.56
N THR A 191 9.08 7.07 -0.80
CA THR A 191 9.49 5.68 -0.98
C THR A 191 9.09 4.87 0.24
N SER A 192 8.88 3.57 0.07
CA SER A 192 8.59 2.69 1.19
C SER A 192 9.12 1.28 0.97
N ILE A 193 9.38 0.60 2.07
CA ILE A 193 9.65 -0.83 2.13
C ILE A 193 8.75 -1.46 3.18
N GLY A 194 8.45 -2.73 3.02
CA GLY A 194 7.65 -3.43 4.01
C GLY A 194 7.64 -4.93 3.83
N LEU A 195 7.00 -5.58 4.80
CA LEU A 195 6.73 -7.00 4.82
C LEU A 195 5.22 -7.22 4.92
N LEU A 196 4.75 -8.22 4.20
CA LEU A 196 3.38 -8.72 4.28
C LEU A 196 3.44 -10.21 4.61
N GLY A 197 2.60 -10.66 5.51
CA GLY A 197 2.51 -12.05 5.90
C GLY A 197 1.06 -12.53 5.96
N SER A 198 0.87 -13.80 5.66
CA SER A 198 -0.36 -14.52 5.91
C SER A 198 -0.07 -15.88 6.52
N TYR A 199 -0.93 -16.31 7.43
CA TYR A 199 -0.86 -17.62 8.06
C TYR A 199 -2.24 -18.29 8.07
N ASP A 200 -2.36 -19.43 7.41
CA ASP A 200 -3.59 -20.20 7.34
C ASP A 200 -3.71 -21.12 8.57
N PHE A 201 -4.48 -20.71 9.57
CA PHE A 201 -4.72 -21.55 10.74
C PHE A 201 -5.87 -22.55 10.53
N SER A 202 -6.67 -22.36 9.47
CA SER A 202 -7.63 -23.36 9.00
C SER A 202 -7.78 -23.31 7.48
N ARG A 203 -8.65 -24.17 6.93
CA ARG A 203 -8.95 -24.15 5.49
C ARG A 203 -9.61 -22.86 5.01
N HIS A 204 -10.35 -22.20 5.90
CA HIS A 204 -11.15 -21.02 5.58
C HIS A 204 -10.69 -19.74 6.32
N TRP A 205 -9.78 -19.85 7.28
CA TRP A 205 -9.38 -18.70 8.07
C TRP A 205 -7.88 -18.47 8.00
N SER A 206 -7.51 -17.23 7.72
CA SER A 206 -6.13 -16.78 7.65
C SER A 206 -5.93 -15.58 8.58
N ALA A 207 -4.83 -15.56 9.31
CA ALA A 207 -4.30 -14.34 9.90
C ALA A 207 -3.50 -13.60 8.83
N VAL A 208 -3.61 -12.28 8.79
CA VAL A 208 -2.84 -11.41 7.90
C VAL A 208 -2.14 -10.33 8.72
N ALA A 209 -0.93 -9.97 8.35
CA ALA A 209 -0.20 -8.91 9.01
C ALA A 209 0.70 -8.17 8.01
N GLY A 210 1.01 -6.91 8.31
CA GLY A 210 1.91 -6.10 7.51
C GLY A 210 2.62 -5.05 8.35
N VAL A 211 3.85 -4.76 7.95
CA VAL A 211 4.64 -3.63 8.49
C VAL A 211 5.26 -2.87 7.34
N GLN A 212 5.34 -1.56 7.48
CA GLN A 212 5.89 -0.67 6.46
C GLN A 212 6.66 0.48 7.10
N CYS A 213 7.80 0.82 6.48
CA CYS A 213 8.47 2.09 6.68
C CYS A 213 8.30 2.93 5.41
N ARG A 214 7.99 4.21 5.57
CA ARG A 214 7.81 5.17 4.48
C ARG A 214 8.67 6.40 4.74
N TRP A 215 9.26 6.95 3.68
CA TRP A 215 10.06 8.17 3.71
C TRP A 215 9.50 9.16 2.71
N LEU A 216 9.17 10.36 3.19
CA LEU A 216 8.75 11.50 2.36
C LEU A 216 9.95 12.14 1.67
N HIS A 217 9.69 12.71 0.49
CA HIS A 217 10.69 13.38 -0.34
C HIS A 217 10.15 14.72 -0.87
N GLY A 218 11.05 15.49 -1.48
CA GLY A 218 10.72 16.73 -2.17
C GLY A 218 9.98 17.73 -1.29
N ASP A 219 9.09 18.50 -1.90
CA ASP A 219 8.34 19.56 -1.24
C ASP A 219 7.38 19.02 -0.17
N ALA A 220 6.85 17.83 -0.35
CA ALA A 220 6.06 17.19 0.70
C ALA A 220 6.85 17.03 2.00
N ALA A 221 8.12 16.61 1.93
CA ALA A 221 8.98 16.48 3.11
C ALA A 221 9.36 17.83 3.76
N SER A 222 9.29 18.91 3.00
CA SER A 222 9.62 20.27 3.43
C SER A 222 8.40 21.06 3.92
N SER A 223 7.21 20.46 3.89
CA SER A 223 5.98 21.12 4.31
C SER A 223 6.00 21.50 5.79
N PRO A 224 5.44 22.68 6.16
CA PRO A 224 5.34 23.12 7.55
C PRO A 224 4.55 22.17 8.47
N ILE A 225 3.72 21.30 7.91
CA ILE A 225 2.98 20.32 8.71
C ILE A 225 3.73 19.02 8.91
N VAL A 226 4.88 18.81 8.29
CA VAL A 226 5.67 17.58 8.42
C VAL A 226 6.58 17.68 9.63
N GLU A 227 6.26 16.89 10.66
CA GLU A 227 7.02 16.80 11.90
C GLU A 227 8.20 15.81 11.76
N ARG A 228 8.04 14.80 10.90
CA ARG A 228 9.09 13.82 10.57
C ARG A 228 8.95 13.32 9.14
N THR A 229 10.07 13.06 8.48
CA THR A 229 10.08 12.56 7.10
C THR A 229 9.96 11.04 7.00
N SER A 230 10.04 10.31 8.11
CA SER A 230 9.87 8.85 8.15
C SER A 230 8.68 8.46 8.99
N SER A 231 7.87 7.52 8.48
CA SER A 231 6.65 7.02 9.11
C SER A 231 6.61 5.51 9.14
N TYR A 232 5.96 4.96 10.17
CA TYR A 232 5.78 3.52 10.34
C TYR A 232 4.30 3.18 10.34
N TYR A 233 3.98 2.07 9.67
CA TYR A 233 2.64 1.51 9.58
C TYR A 233 2.70 0.06 10.00
N ALA A 234 1.72 -0.40 10.75
CA ALA A 234 1.56 -1.79 11.09
C ALA A 234 0.07 -2.16 11.02
N ASN A 235 -0.21 -3.36 10.58
CA ASN A 235 -1.56 -3.91 10.62
C ASN A 235 -1.53 -5.39 10.95
N ALA A 236 -2.62 -5.86 11.57
CA ALA A 236 -2.86 -7.27 11.81
C ALA A 236 -4.36 -7.55 11.80
N GLY A 237 -4.77 -8.66 11.25
CA GLY A 237 -6.18 -8.99 11.10
C GLY A 237 -6.44 -10.44 10.79
N ILE A 238 -7.72 -10.73 10.61
CA ILE A 238 -8.21 -12.05 10.21
C ILE A 238 -9.08 -11.92 8.96
N ALA A 239 -8.99 -12.90 8.10
CA ALA A 239 -9.78 -12.96 6.88
C ALA A 239 -10.35 -14.36 6.67
N TYR A 240 -11.56 -14.41 6.15
CA TYR A 240 -12.21 -15.63 5.71
C TYR A 240 -11.92 -15.86 4.23
N ARG A 241 -11.57 -17.08 3.89
CA ARG A 241 -11.32 -17.59 2.55
C ARG A 241 -12.51 -18.37 2.05
N PHE A 242 -13.04 -17.98 0.91
CA PHE A 242 -14.12 -18.67 0.22
C PHE A 242 -13.59 -19.74 -0.73
#